data_28f4b81925559dc2d0ce766931657372
#
_entry.id   28f4b81925559dc2d0ce766931657372
#
_cell.length_a   1.000
_cell.length_b   1.000
_cell.length_c   1.000
_cell.angle_alpha   90.00
_cell.angle_beta   90.00
_cell.angle_gamma   90.00
#
_symmetry.space_group_name_H-M   'P 1'
#
loop_
_entity.id
_entity.type
_entity.pdbx_description
1 polymer ?
#
loop_
_entity_poly.entity_id
_entity_poly.type
_entity_poly.pdbx_seq_one_letter_code
_entity_poly.pdbx_strand_id
1 'polypeptide(L)'
;MLKQRVVTAVVLLALLVGALAWSTVAFEVLATAIVAAALGEWLQLVGWPRGPAVAAAVVFGALLFAVALAMPEWVEQALLPLCLLATIVWAALAVLLLQVDAMSVRIPRAVSTVIAVLMMAAAWIALVHFLLEGVAVLLSVLVIVWLADTAAYFAGRAFGKRKLAPHISPGKTWAGVVGAVVAVIGVAVTAHQVAPDAELVSNRLLATLGIVGALLLAAVVLASIVGD
;
A
#
# COMPACT_ATOMS: atom_id res chain seq x y z
N MET A 1 -7.81 6.08 23.11
CA MET A 1 -7.66 5.36 21.80
C MET A 1 -7.78 6.29 20.58
N LEU A 2 -8.86 7.08 20.36
CA LEU A 2 -8.99 7.95 19.18
C LEU A 2 -7.90 9.05 19.12
N LYS A 3 -7.64 9.75 20.24
CA LYS A 3 -6.60 10.79 20.32
C LYS A 3 -5.21 10.27 19.91
N GLN A 4 -4.82 9.07 20.34
CA GLN A 4 -3.53 8.49 19.98
C GLN A 4 -3.43 8.23 18.47
N ARG A 5 -4.48 7.69 17.85
CA ARG A 5 -4.52 7.43 16.39
C ARG A 5 -4.42 8.73 15.60
N VAL A 6 -5.14 9.79 16.03
CA VAL A 6 -5.05 11.10 15.38
C VAL A 6 -3.67 11.70 15.52
N VAL A 7 -3.07 11.66 16.71
CA VAL A 7 -1.70 12.18 16.94
C VAL A 7 -0.70 11.43 16.07
N THR A 8 -0.76 10.08 16.03
CA THR A 8 0.14 9.28 15.18
C THR A 8 -0.03 9.63 13.71
N ALA A 9 -1.26 9.76 13.23
CA ALA A 9 -1.52 10.12 11.83
C ALA A 9 -0.98 11.52 11.49
N VAL A 10 -1.17 12.50 12.37
CA VAL A 10 -0.63 13.86 12.19
C VAL A 10 0.89 13.86 12.19
N VAL A 11 1.52 13.13 13.11
CA VAL A 11 2.99 13.01 13.15
C VAL A 11 3.53 12.37 11.89
N LEU A 12 2.94 11.25 11.43
CA LEU A 12 3.37 10.58 10.20
C LEU A 12 3.17 11.47 8.97
N LEU A 13 2.06 12.19 8.89
CA LEU A 13 1.82 13.15 7.82
C LEU A 13 2.82 14.31 7.84
N ALA A 14 3.14 14.84 9.02
CA ALA A 14 4.14 15.90 9.17
C ALA A 14 5.54 15.41 8.76
N LEU A 15 5.92 14.18 9.12
CA LEU A 15 7.17 13.56 8.70
C LEU A 15 7.21 13.36 7.17
N LEU A 16 6.12 12.90 6.57
CA LEU A 16 6.00 12.73 5.13
C LEU A 16 6.18 14.08 4.39
N VAL A 17 5.38 15.09 4.80
CA VAL A 17 5.45 16.42 4.18
C VAL A 17 6.81 17.06 4.41
N GLY A 18 7.38 16.94 5.60
CA GLY A 18 8.72 17.45 5.92
C GLY A 18 9.80 16.78 5.08
N ALA A 19 9.76 15.47 4.91
CA ALA A 19 10.72 14.74 4.08
C ALA A 19 10.61 15.14 2.60
N LEU A 20 9.40 15.22 2.06
CA LEU A 20 9.15 15.66 0.67
C LEU A 20 9.55 17.11 0.42
N ALA A 21 9.36 17.99 1.41
CA ALA A 21 9.75 19.40 1.32
C ALA A 21 11.28 19.58 1.42
N TRP A 22 11.97 18.66 2.10
CA TRP A 22 13.43 18.75 2.28
C TRP A 22 14.18 18.26 1.03
N SER A 23 14.00 17.00 0.65
CA SER A 23 14.64 16.43 -0.54
C SER A 23 14.07 15.05 -0.88
N THR A 24 14.29 14.59 -2.13
CA THR A 24 13.98 13.21 -2.57
C THR A 24 14.69 12.18 -1.68
N VAL A 25 15.97 12.41 -1.35
CA VAL A 25 16.76 11.53 -0.48
C VAL A 25 16.15 11.44 0.93
N ALA A 26 15.65 12.55 1.48
CA ALA A 26 15.01 12.53 2.80
C ALA A 26 13.73 11.64 2.79
N PHE A 27 12.96 11.70 1.72
CA PHE A 27 11.81 10.78 1.56
C PHE A 27 12.26 9.32 1.40
N GLU A 28 13.29 9.06 0.59
CA GLU A 28 13.82 7.69 0.41
C GLU A 28 14.30 7.09 1.73
N VAL A 29 15.00 7.88 2.55
CA VAL A 29 15.41 7.46 3.91
C VAL A 29 14.20 7.18 4.79
N LEU A 30 13.19 8.05 4.76
CA LEU A 30 11.95 7.84 5.53
C LEU A 30 11.21 6.58 5.07
N ALA A 31 11.02 6.40 3.76
CA ALA A 31 10.38 5.22 3.19
C ALA A 31 11.15 3.94 3.54
N THR A 32 12.48 3.97 3.45
CA THR A 32 13.35 2.86 3.85
C THR A 32 13.19 2.53 5.32
N ALA A 33 13.17 3.52 6.20
CA ALA A 33 12.98 3.31 7.63
C ALA A 33 11.61 2.69 7.96
N ILE A 34 10.54 3.18 7.31
CA ILE A 34 9.18 2.65 7.49
C ILE A 34 9.09 1.20 7.02
N VAL A 35 9.60 0.90 5.82
CA VAL A 35 9.56 -0.45 5.25
C VAL A 35 10.42 -1.43 6.05
N ALA A 36 11.60 -1.00 6.53
CA ALA A 36 12.43 -1.81 7.41
C ALA A 36 11.74 -2.08 8.75
N ALA A 37 11.12 -1.08 9.37
CA ALA A 37 10.35 -1.27 10.59
C ALA A 37 9.20 -2.27 10.39
N ALA A 38 8.42 -2.12 9.31
CA ALA A 38 7.34 -3.02 8.97
C ALA A 38 7.83 -4.47 8.74
N LEU A 39 8.97 -4.65 8.06
CA LEU A 39 9.59 -5.98 7.93
C LEU A 39 9.98 -6.56 9.29
N GLY A 40 10.61 -5.75 10.15
CA GLY A 40 11.00 -6.19 11.49
C GLY A 40 9.81 -6.63 12.35
N GLU A 41 8.69 -5.91 12.28
CA GLU A 41 7.44 -6.30 12.95
C GLU A 41 6.86 -7.59 12.36
N TRP A 42 6.81 -7.71 11.02
CA TRP A 42 6.33 -8.92 10.37
C TRP A 42 7.16 -10.14 10.76
N LEU A 43 8.49 -10.03 10.74
CA LEU A 43 9.38 -11.13 11.14
C LEU A 43 9.11 -11.59 12.58
N GLN A 44 8.87 -10.66 13.51
CA GLN A 44 8.50 -10.99 14.89
C GLN A 44 7.14 -11.69 14.96
N LEU A 45 6.15 -11.26 14.20
CA LEU A 45 4.83 -11.91 14.12
C LEU A 45 4.91 -13.36 13.65
N VAL A 46 5.82 -13.66 12.71
CA VAL A 46 6.04 -15.04 12.23
C VAL A 46 7.02 -15.84 13.10
N GLY A 47 7.38 -15.31 14.27
CA GLY A 47 8.13 -16.04 15.31
C GLY A 47 9.64 -15.91 15.23
N TRP A 48 10.18 -14.88 14.55
CA TRP A 48 11.60 -14.54 14.68
C TRP A 48 11.89 -13.91 16.04
N PRO A 49 13.04 -14.24 16.71
CA PRO A 49 13.47 -13.50 17.88
C PRO A 49 13.70 -12.02 17.52
N ARG A 50 13.44 -11.12 18.46
CA ARG A 50 13.50 -9.67 18.24
C ARG A 50 14.86 -9.21 17.68
N GLY A 51 15.97 -9.68 18.25
CA GLY A 51 17.31 -9.29 17.80
C GLY A 51 17.58 -9.61 16.34
N PRO A 52 17.49 -10.90 15.91
CA PRO A 52 17.63 -11.28 14.51
C PRO A 52 16.62 -10.60 13.56
N ALA A 53 15.36 -10.41 14.00
CA ALA A 53 14.34 -9.74 13.20
C ALA A 53 14.72 -8.27 12.90
N VAL A 54 15.16 -7.54 13.92
CA VAL A 54 15.61 -6.15 13.78
C VAL A 54 16.89 -6.09 12.93
N ALA A 55 17.86 -6.96 13.16
CA ALA A 55 19.08 -7.00 12.36
C ALA A 55 18.79 -7.27 10.87
N ALA A 56 17.94 -8.25 10.57
CA ALA A 56 17.53 -8.56 9.20
C ALA A 56 16.80 -7.37 8.55
N ALA A 57 15.92 -6.69 9.28
CA ALA A 57 15.19 -5.51 8.80
C ALA A 57 16.14 -4.33 8.48
N VAL A 58 17.11 -4.07 9.35
CA VAL A 58 18.13 -3.02 9.13
C VAL A 58 19.00 -3.34 7.93
N VAL A 59 19.49 -4.59 7.82
CA VAL A 59 20.28 -5.02 6.65
C VAL A 59 19.47 -4.91 5.37
N PHE A 60 18.21 -5.33 5.39
CA PHE A 60 17.31 -5.22 4.24
C PHE A 60 17.12 -3.75 3.81
N GLY A 61 16.81 -2.85 4.75
CA GLY A 61 16.68 -1.42 4.45
C GLY A 61 17.98 -0.81 3.90
N ALA A 62 19.12 -1.15 4.51
CA ALA A 62 20.42 -0.69 4.03
C ALA A 62 20.72 -1.18 2.60
N LEU A 63 20.37 -2.43 2.27
CA LEU A 63 20.54 -2.98 0.92
C LEU A 63 19.64 -2.27 -0.10
N LEU A 64 18.34 -2.04 0.22
CA LEU A 64 17.43 -1.31 -0.66
C LEU A 64 17.99 0.10 -0.97
N PHE A 65 18.39 0.81 0.07
CA PHE A 65 18.93 2.15 -0.08
C PHE A 65 20.26 2.17 -0.87
N ALA A 66 21.14 1.21 -0.59
CA ALA A 66 22.40 1.07 -1.34
C ALA A 66 22.18 0.77 -2.82
N VAL A 67 21.18 -0.09 -3.15
CA VAL A 67 20.81 -0.39 -4.55
C VAL A 67 20.26 0.85 -5.23
N ALA A 68 19.44 1.65 -4.59
CA ALA A 68 18.93 2.90 -5.16
C ALA A 68 20.05 3.89 -5.50
N LEU A 69 21.04 4.01 -4.62
CA LEU A 69 22.19 4.92 -4.83
C LEU A 69 23.15 4.40 -5.91
N ALA A 70 23.43 3.10 -5.92
CA ALA A 70 24.46 2.51 -6.78
C ALA A 70 23.92 2.13 -8.17
N MET A 71 22.65 1.78 -8.28
CA MET A 71 22.04 1.22 -9.48
C MET A 71 20.61 1.74 -9.70
N PRO A 72 20.42 3.05 -9.92
CA PRO A 72 19.06 3.63 -10.07
C PRO A 72 18.29 3.00 -11.23
N GLU A 73 18.95 2.62 -12.32
CA GLU A 73 18.32 1.93 -13.47
C GLU A 73 17.71 0.57 -13.08
N TRP A 74 18.30 -0.10 -12.09
CA TRP A 74 17.81 -1.38 -11.58
C TRP A 74 16.47 -1.23 -10.86
N VAL A 75 16.24 -0.10 -10.20
CA VAL A 75 14.97 0.21 -9.53
C VAL A 75 13.84 0.29 -10.57
N GLU A 76 14.07 0.95 -11.69
CA GLU A 76 13.10 1.03 -12.78
C GLU A 76 12.84 -0.33 -13.44
N GLN A 77 13.88 -1.09 -13.72
CA GLN A 77 13.76 -2.42 -14.33
C GLN A 77 13.07 -3.44 -13.42
N ALA A 78 13.30 -3.36 -12.11
CA ALA A 78 12.71 -4.26 -11.13
C ALA A 78 11.27 -3.92 -10.78
N LEU A 79 10.79 -2.70 -11.05
CA LEU A 79 9.45 -2.24 -10.68
C LEU A 79 8.37 -3.18 -11.18
N LEU A 80 8.26 -3.34 -12.49
CA LEU A 80 7.17 -4.12 -13.09
C LEU A 80 7.20 -5.59 -12.67
N PRO A 81 8.32 -6.34 -12.80
CA PRO A 81 8.34 -7.76 -12.43
C PRO A 81 8.11 -7.98 -10.93
N LEU A 82 8.66 -7.11 -10.06
CA LEU A 82 8.51 -7.27 -8.62
C LEU A 82 7.10 -6.94 -8.15
N CYS A 83 6.52 -5.85 -8.65
CA CYS A 83 5.15 -5.46 -8.32
C CYS A 83 4.13 -6.47 -8.87
N LEU A 84 4.32 -7.01 -10.08
CA LEU A 84 3.47 -8.08 -10.62
C LEU A 84 3.56 -9.34 -9.76
N LEU A 85 4.78 -9.79 -9.42
CA LEU A 85 4.98 -10.96 -8.57
C LEU A 85 4.33 -10.76 -7.20
N ALA A 86 4.53 -9.60 -6.57
CA ALA A 86 3.91 -9.26 -5.29
C ALA A 86 2.37 -9.28 -5.39
N THR A 87 1.82 -8.70 -6.44
CA THR A 87 0.36 -8.69 -6.68
C THR A 87 -0.20 -10.09 -6.87
N ILE A 88 0.47 -10.94 -7.66
CA ILE A 88 0.06 -12.34 -7.88
C ILE A 88 0.10 -13.13 -6.58
N VAL A 89 1.20 -13.02 -5.81
CA VAL A 89 1.34 -13.70 -4.51
C VAL A 89 0.25 -13.24 -3.55
N TRP A 90 -0.02 -11.92 -3.50
CA TRP A 90 -1.05 -11.37 -2.65
C TRP A 90 -2.46 -11.83 -3.05
N ALA A 91 -2.78 -11.81 -4.34
CA ALA A 91 -4.06 -12.31 -4.85
C ALA A 91 -4.24 -13.81 -4.55
N ALA A 92 -3.19 -14.61 -4.72
CA ALA A 92 -3.23 -16.03 -4.39
C ALA A 92 -3.47 -16.28 -2.90
N LEU A 93 -2.82 -15.51 -2.01
CA LEU A 93 -3.07 -15.56 -0.56
C LEU A 93 -4.50 -15.15 -0.21
N ALA A 94 -5.00 -14.07 -0.82
CA ALA A 94 -6.38 -13.63 -0.61
C ALA A 94 -7.39 -14.70 -1.02
N VAL A 95 -7.24 -15.32 -2.19
CA VAL A 95 -8.09 -16.42 -2.66
C VAL A 95 -8.01 -17.62 -1.72
N LEU A 96 -6.81 -17.99 -1.29
CA LEU A 96 -6.61 -19.10 -0.34
C LEU A 96 -7.36 -18.85 0.97
N LEU A 97 -7.22 -17.65 1.56
CA LEU A 97 -7.88 -17.28 2.81
C LEU A 97 -9.41 -17.20 2.69
N LEU A 98 -9.94 -16.89 1.50
CA LEU A 98 -11.39 -16.89 1.26
C LEU A 98 -11.97 -18.30 1.09
N GLN A 99 -11.16 -19.27 0.63
CA GLN A 99 -11.61 -20.64 0.36
C GLN A 99 -11.42 -21.59 1.53
N VAL A 100 -10.46 -21.33 2.40
CA VAL A 100 -10.09 -22.20 3.52
C VAL A 100 -10.36 -21.45 4.82
N ASP A 101 -10.74 -22.18 5.88
CA ASP A 101 -10.80 -21.59 7.21
C ASP A 101 -9.41 -21.02 7.57
N ALA A 102 -9.33 -19.71 7.72
CA ALA A 102 -8.08 -18.99 7.97
C ALA A 102 -7.33 -19.53 9.21
N MET A 103 -8.07 -20.11 10.17
CA MET A 103 -7.49 -20.73 11.37
C MET A 103 -6.77 -22.06 11.07
N SER A 104 -7.04 -22.69 9.93
CA SER A 104 -6.41 -23.96 9.52
C SER A 104 -5.17 -23.76 8.65
N VAL A 105 -4.97 -22.56 8.09
CA VAL A 105 -3.84 -22.25 7.19
C VAL A 105 -2.57 -22.05 8.02
N ARG A 106 -1.63 -22.98 7.87
CA ARG A 106 -0.28 -22.85 8.46
C ARG A 106 0.73 -22.57 7.35
N ILE A 107 1.16 -21.32 7.24
CA ILE A 107 2.24 -20.94 6.33
C ILE A 107 3.57 -21.19 7.03
N PRO A 108 4.49 -21.99 6.45
CA PRO A 108 5.83 -22.18 7.01
C PRO A 108 6.53 -20.83 7.22
N ARG A 109 7.28 -20.71 8.32
CA ARG A 109 8.00 -19.48 8.68
C ARG A 109 8.89 -18.95 7.54
N ALA A 110 9.61 -19.86 6.85
CA ALA A 110 10.46 -19.48 5.73
C ALA A 110 9.66 -18.86 4.57
N VAL A 111 8.52 -19.45 4.22
CA VAL A 111 7.63 -18.94 3.15
C VAL A 111 7.08 -17.56 3.55
N SER A 112 6.59 -17.42 4.77
CA SER A 112 6.08 -16.12 5.27
C SER A 112 7.17 -15.04 5.28
N THR A 113 8.42 -15.41 5.61
CA THR A 113 9.58 -14.49 5.55
C THR A 113 9.85 -14.05 4.11
N VAL A 114 9.85 -14.96 3.14
CA VAL A 114 10.07 -14.63 1.72
C VAL A 114 8.96 -13.71 1.21
N ILE A 115 7.70 -14.00 1.56
CA ILE A 115 6.57 -13.15 1.20
C ILE A 115 6.75 -11.74 1.80
N ALA A 116 7.14 -11.63 3.06
CA ALA A 116 7.36 -10.33 3.70
C ALA A 116 8.44 -9.52 2.96
N VAL A 117 9.58 -10.12 2.67
CA VAL A 117 10.68 -9.47 1.93
C VAL A 117 10.21 -9.02 0.55
N LEU A 118 9.49 -9.88 -0.19
CA LEU A 118 8.94 -9.54 -1.50
C LEU A 118 7.98 -8.35 -1.43
N MET A 119 7.02 -8.37 -0.49
CA MET A 119 6.02 -7.31 -0.33
C MET A 119 6.67 -5.97 0.05
N MET A 120 7.61 -6.01 0.99
CA MET A 120 8.31 -4.80 1.44
C MET A 120 9.22 -4.22 0.35
N ALA A 121 9.90 -5.07 -0.42
CA ALA A 121 10.71 -4.63 -1.57
C ALA A 121 9.84 -4.00 -2.66
N ALA A 122 8.72 -4.64 -3.02
CA ALA A 122 7.78 -4.12 -4.01
C ALA A 122 7.17 -2.77 -3.59
N ALA A 123 6.75 -2.66 -2.33
CA ALA A 123 6.20 -1.42 -1.80
C ALA A 123 7.23 -0.29 -1.82
N TRP A 124 8.47 -0.57 -1.42
CA TRP A 124 9.54 0.43 -1.40
C TRP A 124 9.90 0.90 -2.83
N ILE A 125 10.10 -0.02 -3.78
CA ILE A 125 10.39 0.30 -5.18
C ILE A 125 9.26 1.14 -5.78
N ALA A 126 8.00 0.78 -5.54
CA ALA A 126 6.86 1.55 -6.03
C ALA A 126 6.83 2.98 -5.46
N LEU A 127 7.08 3.17 -4.16
CA LEU A 127 7.13 4.49 -3.52
C LEU A 127 8.25 5.36 -4.12
N VAL A 128 9.45 4.81 -4.28
CA VAL A 128 10.59 5.52 -4.88
C VAL A 128 10.31 5.87 -6.34
N HIS A 129 9.78 4.92 -7.11
CA HIS A 129 9.43 5.17 -8.52
C HIS A 129 8.40 6.31 -8.65
N PHE A 130 7.30 6.27 -7.90
CA PHE A 130 6.30 7.34 -7.97
C PHE A 130 6.85 8.70 -7.51
N LEU A 131 7.81 8.72 -6.59
CA LEU A 131 8.51 9.96 -6.23
C LEU A 131 9.35 10.49 -7.39
N LEU A 132 10.07 9.62 -8.11
CA LEU A 132 10.88 9.99 -9.28
C LEU A 132 10.01 10.51 -10.43
N GLU A 133 8.81 9.96 -10.60
CA GLU A 133 7.80 10.48 -11.54
C GLU A 133 7.27 11.88 -11.14
N GLY A 134 7.32 12.21 -9.85
CA GLY A 134 6.94 13.50 -9.31
C GLY A 134 6.19 13.40 -7.98
N VAL A 135 6.35 14.43 -7.14
CA VAL A 135 5.69 14.49 -5.83
C VAL A 135 4.15 14.43 -5.98
N ALA A 136 3.59 15.08 -7.01
CA ALA A 136 2.15 15.06 -7.27
C ALA A 136 1.66 13.65 -7.61
N VAL A 137 2.43 12.89 -8.40
CA VAL A 137 2.15 11.49 -8.74
C VAL A 137 2.15 10.63 -7.49
N LEU A 138 3.21 10.69 -6.68
CA LEU A 138 3.29 9.95 -5.42
C LEU A 138 2.12 10.28 -4.49
N LEU A 139 1.85 11.57 -4.25
CA LEU A 139 0.75 11.98 -3.39
C LEU A 139 -0.61 11.53 -3.92
N SER A 140 -0.81 11.53 -5.24
CA SER A 140 -2.06 11.05 -5.83
C SER A 140 -2.33 9.57 -5.53
N VAL A 141 -1.29 8.73 -5.55
CA VAL A 141 -1.38 7.30 -5.17
C VAL A 141 -1.71 7.15 -3.69
N LEU A 142 -1.00 7.88 -2.82
CA LEU A 142 -1.24 7.82 -1.38
C LEU A 142 -2.66 8.30 -1.02
N VAL A 143 -3.13 9.38 -1.66
CA VAL A 143 -4.48 9.91 -1.47
C VAL A 143 -5.54 8.90 -1.90
N ILE A 144 -5.35 8.17 -3.00
CA ILE A 144 -6.28 7.10 -3.42
C ILE A 144 -6.45 6.06 -2.29
N VAL A 145 -5.36 5.60 -1.70
CA VAL A 145 -5.39 4.61 -0.61
C VAL A 145 -6.07 5.20 0.63
N TRP A 146 -5.66 6.38 1.08
CA TRP A 146 -6.25 7.02 2.26
C TRP A 146 -7.75 7.34 2.09
N LEU A 147 -8.14 7.75 0.88
CA LEU A 147 -9.54 8.01 0.55
C LEU A 147 -10.35 6.71 0.57
N ALA A 148 -9.81 5.63 -0.01
CA ALA A 148 -10.44 4.32 -0.01
C ALA A 148 -10.69 3.83 1.42
N ASP A 149 -9.68 3.87 2.30
CA ASP A 149 -9.80 3.43 3.69
C ASP A 149 -10.78 4.28 4.48
N THR A 150 -10.70 5.59 4.31
CA THR A 150 -11.60 6.54 5.01
C THR A 150 -13.04 6.35 4.58
N ALA A 151 -13.28 6.24 3.27
CA ALA A 151 -14.62 6.05 2.72
C ALA A 151 -15.18 4.66 3.09
N ALA A 152 -14.33 3.61 3.05
CA ALA A 152 -14.71 2.27 3.51
C ALA A 152 -15.15 2.27 4.97
N TYR A 153 -14.40 2.95 5.83
CA TYR A 153 -14.75 3.06 7.25
C TYR A 153 -16.10 3.75 7.48
N PHE A 154 -16.31 4.94 6.89
CA PHE A 154 -17.55 5.70 7.10
C PHE A 154 -18.76 5.02 6.46
N ALA A 155 -18.66 4.54 5.23
CA ALA A 155 -19.74 3.82 4.56
C ALA A 155 -20.06 2.50 5.26
N GLY A 156 -19.02 1.77 5.69
CA GLY A 156 -19.18 0.55 6.44
C GLY A 156 -19.85 0.75 7.80
N ARG A 157 -19.55 1.85 8.49
CA ARG A 157 -20.16 2.21 9.75
C ARG A 157 -21.61 2.68 9.60
N ALA A 158 -21.91 3.45 8.55
CA ALA A 158 -23.24 4.02 8.34
C ALA A 158 -24.24 3.01 7.75
N PHE A 159 -23.78 2.17 6.80
CA PHE A 159 -24.66 1.33 5.99
C PHE A 159 -24.30 -0.16 6.06
N GLY A 160 -23.28 -0.55 6.79
CA GLY A 160 -22.68 -1.88 6.79
C GLY A 160 -23.49 -2.94 7.52
N LYS A 161 -24.51 -3.51 6.86
CA LYS A 161 -25.30 -4.63 7.39
C LYS A 161 -24.64 -5.99 7.09
N ARG A 162 -24.12 -6.19 5.86
CA ARG A 162 -23.54 -7.46 5.39
C ARG A 162 -22.02 -7.41 5.56
N LYS A 163 -21.46 -8.35 6.32
CA LYS A 163 -20.01 -8.49 6.52
C LYS A 163 -19.33 -9.02 5.26
N LEU A 164 -18.09 -8.58 4.99
CA LEU A 164 -17.27 -9.03 3.87
C LEU A 164 -16.63 -10.39 4.18
N ALA A 165 -15.91 -10.47 5.30
CA ALA A 165 -15.19 -11.66 5.74
C ALA A 165 -15.33 -11.79 7.27
N PRO A 166 -16.46 -12.37 7.80
CA PRO A 166 -16.76 -12.38 9.24
C PRO A 166 -15.68 -13.04 10.10
N HIS A 167 -15.05 -14.10 9.57
CA HIS A 167 -14.05 -14.90 10.30
C HIS A 167 -12.64 -14.29 10.27
N ILE A 168 -12.34 -13.45 9.28
CA ILE A 168 -11.00 -12.85 9.10
C ILE A 168 -10.98 -11.41 9.63
N SER A 169 -11.96 -10.61 9.20
CA SER A 169 -12.08 -9.20 9.59
C SER A 169 -13.54 -8.83 9.84
N PRO A 170 -14.02 -8.97 11.10
CA PRO A 170 -15.42 -8.71 11.45
C PRO A 170 -15.84 -7.25 11.29
N GLY A 171 -14.87 -6.32 11.15
CA GLY A 171 -15.12 -4.90 10.90
C GLY A 171 -15.49 -4.59 9.46
N LYS A 172 -15.02 -5.37 8.48
CA LYS A 172 -15.20 -5.08 7.05
C LYS A 172 -16.58 -5.46 6.54
N THR A 173 -17.16 -4.57 5.71
CA THR A 173 -18.53 -4.72 5.17
C THR A 173 -18.58 -4.46 3.67
N TRP A 174 -19.55 -5.07 2.98
CA TRP A 174 -19.80 -4.79 1.56
C TRP A 174 -20.16 -3.34 1.28
N ALA A 175 -20.87 -2.68 2.20
CA ALA A 175 -21.17 -1.25 2.09
C ALA A 175 -19.88 -0.39 2.12
N GLY A 176 -18.90 -0.81 2.94
CA GLY A 176 -17.58 -0.17 2.95
C GLY A 176 -16.86 -0.31 1.62
N VAL A 177 -16.87 -1.52 1.02
CA VAL A 177 -16.27 -1.75 -0.30
C VAL A 177 -16.88 -0.84 -1.37
N VAL A 178 -18.22 -0.81 -1.45
CA VAL A 178 -18.92 0.05 -2.41
C VAL A 178 -18.62 1.53 -2.15
N GLY A 179 -18.64 1.96 -0.88
CA GLY A 179 -18.32 3.33 -0.50
C GLY A 179 -16.91 3.77 -0.90
N ALA A 180 -15.92 2.90 -0.72
CA ALA A 180 -14.55 3.18 -1.14
C ALA A 180 -14.44 3.32 -2.67
N VAL A 181 -15.00 2.38 -3.43
CA VAL A 181 -14.98 2.43 -4.90
C VAL A 181 -15.67 3.69 -5.43
N VAL A 182 -16.86 4.00 -4.92
CA VAL A 182 -17.63 5.20 -5.32
C VAL A 182 -16.85 6.49 -5.00
N ALA A 183 -16.26 6.57 -3.80
CA ALA A 183 -15.50 7.76 -3.40
C ALA A 183 -14.26 7.96 -4.27
N VAL A 184 -13.46 6.91 -4.50
CA VAL A 184 -12.24 7.01 -5.31
C VAL A 184 -12.56 7.34 -6.76
N ILE A 185 -13.53 6.66 -7.37
CA ILE A 185 -13.93 6.96 -8.76
C ILE A 185 -14.52 8.36 -8.85
N GLY A 186 -15.38 8.76 -7.91
CA GLY A 186 -15.96 10.08 -7.86
C GLY A 186 -14.92 11.18 -7.79
N VAL A 187 -13.93 11.06 -6.91
CA VAL A 187 -12.83 12.02 -6.79
C VAL A 187 -11.95 12.00 -8.03
N ALA A 188 -11.61 10.81 -8.57
CA ALA A 188 -10.80 10.68 -9.79
C ALA A 188 -11.46 11.35 -11.00
N VAL A 189 -12.75 11.10 -11.23
CA VAL A 189 -13.52 11.72 -12.33
C VAL A 189 -13.62 13.23 -12.14
N THR A 190 -13.89 13.70 -10.92
CA THR A 190 -13.95 15.13 -10.62
C THR A 190 -12.60 15.81 -10.85
N ALA A 191 -11.51 15.19 -10.36
CA ALA A 191 -10.15 15.70 -10.60
C ALA A 191 -9.83 15.79 -12.09
N HIS A 192 -10.19 14.77 -12.85
CA HIS A 192 -10.00 14.76 -14.31
C HIS A 192 -10.79 15.85 -15.04
N GLN A 193 -12.00 16.19 -14.58
CA GLN A 193 -12.82 17.25 -15.18
C GLN A 193 -12.34 18.65 -14.79
N VAL A 194 -11.91 18.84 -13.54
CA VAL A 194 -11.54 20.18 -13.02
C VAL A 194 -10.08 20.53 -13.33
N ALA A 195 -9.20 19.56 -13.33
CA ALA A 195 -7.77 19.73 -13.55
C ALA A 195 -7.21 18.58 -14.42
N PRO A 196 -7.62 18.50 -15.73
CA PRO A 196 -7.21 17.39 -16.59
C PRO A 196 -5.70 17.30 -16.79
N ASP A 197 -5.02 18.44 -16.78
CA ASP A 197 -3.56 18.54 -16.98
C ASP A 197 -2.76 18.25 -15.68
N ALA A 198 -3.42 18.04 -14.55
CA ALA A 198 -2.72 17.71 -13.33
C ALA A 198 -2.07 16.31 -13.43
N GLU A 199 -0.81 16.22 -13.03
CA GLU A 199 -0.01 14.99 -13.05
C GLU A 199 -0.45 14.00 -11.98
N LEU A 200 -1.70 13.53 -12.04
CA LEU A 200 -2.27 12.56 -11.14
C LEU A 200 -2.36 11.20 -11.84
N VAL A 201 -2.05 10.12 -11.10
CA VAL A 201 -2.19 8.76 -11.64
C VAL A 201 -3.61 8.49 -12.14
N SER A 202 -4.62 8.96 -11.41
CA SER A 202 -6.03 8.86 -11.82
C SER A 202 -6.31 9.55 -13.17
N ASN A 203 -5.75 10.76 -13.37
CA ASN A 203 -5.93 11.50 -14.63
C ASN A 203 -5.26 10.77 -15.80
N ARG A 204 -4.03 10.28 -15.60
CA ARG A 204 -3.31 9.49 -16.62
C ARG A 204 -4.11 8.24 -17.02
N LEU A 205 -4.65 7.50 -16.02
CA LEU A 205 -5.47 6.32 -16.27
C LEU A 205 -6.78 6.64 -17.00
N LEU A 206 -7.49 7.69 -16.60
CA LEU A 206 -8.76 8.08 -17.22
C LEU A 206 -8.55 8.66 -18.62
N ALA A 207 -7.51 9.47 -18.83
CA ALA A 207 -7.20 10.06 -20.13
C ALA A 207 -6.77 9.02 -21.16
N THR A 208 -5.96 8.02 -20.76
CA THR A 208 -5.42 7.02 -21.69
C THR A 208 -6.34 5.83 -21.91
N LEU A 209 -7.06 5.39 -20.88
CA LEU A 209 -7.82 4.14 -20.88
C LEU A 209 -9.33 4.32 -20.66
N GLY A 210 -9.79 5.55 -20.41
CA GLY A 210 -11.21 5.84 -20.20
C GLY A 210 -11.84 4.96 -19.12
N ILE A 211 -12.90 4.24 -19.49
CA ILE A 211 -13.63 3.35 -18.58
C ILE A 211 -12.76 2.20 -18.04
N VAL A 212 -11.79 1.72 -18.82
CA VAL A 212 -10.84 0.68 -18.34
C VAL A 212 -9.95 1.25 -17.24
N GLY A 213 -9.54 2.51 -17.34
CA GLY A 213 -8.82 3.22 -16.27
C GLY A 213 -9.63 3.31 -14.98
N ALA A 214 -10.93 3.61 -15.08
CA ALA A 214 -11.82 3.61 -13.92
C ALA A 214 -11.96 2.20 -13.29
N LEU A 215 -12.04 1.15 -14.10
CA LEU A 215 -12.07 -0.24 -13.62
C LEU A 215 -10.76 -0.64 -12.95
N LEU A 216 -9.61 -0.19 -13.45
CA LEU A 216 -8.32 -0.41 -12.81
C LEU A 216 -8.23 0.31 -11.47
N LEU A 217 -8.70 1.55 -11.35
CA LEU A 217 -8.80 2.24 -10.05
C LEU A 217 -9.69 1.47 -9.06
N ALA A 218 -10.84 0.96 -9.52
CA ALA A 218 -11.69 0.10 -8.69
C ALA A 218 -10.96 -1.18 -8.25
N ALA A 219 -10.21 -1.81 -9.14
CA ALA A 219 -9.41 -3.00 -8.81
C ALA A 219 -8.32 -2.70 -7.78
N VAL A 220 -7.64 -1.55 -7.87
CA VAL A 220 -6.66 -1.10 -6.87
C VAL A 220 -7.32 -0.91 -5.50
N VAL A 221 -8.50 -0.26 -5.46
CA VAL A 221 -9.28 -0.10 -4.21
C VAL A 221 -9.65 -1.45 -3.61
N LEU A 222 -10.13 -2.38 -4.44
CA LEU A 222 -10.46 -3.74 -3.97
C LEU A 222 -9.23 -4.48 -3.44
N ALA A 223 -8.10 -4.38 -4.12
CA ALA A 223 -6.83 -4.96 -3.67
C ALA A 223 -6.36 -4.36 -2.34
N SER A 224 -6.49 -3.05 -2.13
CA SER A 224 -6.21 -2.38 -0.86
C SER A 224 -7.10 -2.92 0.27
N ILE A 225 -8.42 -2.99 0.05
CA ILE A 225 -9.37 -3.49 1.06
C ILE A 225 -9.10 -4.95 1.44
N VAL A 226 -8.70 -5.78 0.47
CA VAL A 226 -8.35 -7.19 0.72
C VAL A 226 -7.00 -7.28 1.42
N GLY A 227 -6.08 -6.36 1.13
CA GLY A 227 -4.75 -6.30 1.71
C GLY A 227 -4.71 -5.92 3.17
N ASP A 228 -5.62 -5.09 3.57
CA ASP A 228 -5.79 -4.60 4.92
C ASP A 228 -6.57 -5.61 5.81
#